data_a9f5a8a44fca03730f1a8140b78a9bf8
#
_entry.id   a9f5a8a44fca03730f1a8140b78a9bf8
#
_cell.length_a   1.000
_cell.length_b   1.000
_cell.length_c   1.000
_cell.angle_alpha   90.00
_cell.angle_beta   90.00
_cell.angle_gamma   90.00
#
_symmetry.space_group_name_H-M   'P 1'
#
loop_
_entity.id
_entity.type
_entity.pdbx_description
1 polymer ?
#
loop_
_entity_poly.entity_id
_entity_poly.type
_entity_poly.pdbx_seq_one_letter_code
_entity_poly.pdbx_strand_id
1 'polypeptide(L)'
;RIVIGASLTELKNIKTDPKVDYIFKDNESGASRGLLCALDIYNKITKFDLTKGDIISGTGSIDDKGVVGSIDGVKYKLAGAVKRHAKVFIVPTDNYKEALYEKEKHNYDIEIIEADTLHNVIEKLKAR
;
A
#
# COMPACT_ATOMS: atom_id res chain seq x y z
N ARG A 1 -1.99 -6.23 17.80
CA ARG A 1 -0.89 -6.60 16.90
C ARG A 1 -1.40 -7.54 15.82
N ILE A 2 -1.02 -7.27 14.59
CA ILE A 2 -1.32 -8.15 13.48
C ILE A 2 -0.18 -9.14 13.33
N VAL A 3 -0.52 -10.43 13.39
CA VAL A 3 0.44 -11.49 13.08
C VAL A 3 0.04 -12.07 11.73
N ILE A 4 0.86 -11.84 10.72
CA ILE A 4 0.62 -12.37 9.39
C ILE A 4 1.40 -13.67 9.28
N GLY A 5 0.72 -14.79 9.57
CA GLY A 5 1.31 -16.12 9.47
C GLY A 5 1.12 -16.76 8.11
N ALA A 6 0.43 -16.08 7.19
CA ALA A 6 0.14 -16.61 5.87
C ALA A 6 1.29 -16.33 4.90
N SER A 7 1.51 -17.25 3.94
CA SER A 7 2.46 -17.01 2.86
C SER A 7 1.92 -15.95 1.89
N LEU A 8 2.81 -15.37 1.07
CA LEU A 8 2.38 -14.40 0.05
C LEU A 8 1.38 -15.01 -0.93
N THR A 9 1.47 -16.31 -1.19
CA THR A 9 0.51 -17.01 -2.04
C THR A 9 -0.88 -17.01 -1.42
N GLU A 10 -0.97 -17.24 -0.12
CA GLU A 10 -2.25 -17.20 0.60
C GLU A 10 -2.82 -15.78 0.62
N LEU A 11 -1.97 -14.76 0.82
CA LEU A 11 -2.40 -13.37 0.78
C LEU A 11 -2.99 -12.98 -0.57
N LYS A 12 -2.47 -13.52 -1.67
CA LYS A 12 -3.00 -13.26 -3.02
C LYS A 12 -4.43 -13.77 -3.21
N ASN A 13 -4.82 -14.81 -2.47
CA ASN A 13 -6.14 -15.44 -2.59
C ASN A 13 -7.20 -14.77 -1.70
N ILE A 14 -6.84 -13.79 -0.91
CA ILE A 14 -7.79 -13.08 -0.07
C ILE A 14 -8.59 -12.12 -0.95
N LYS A 15 -9.91 -12.28 -0.92
CA LYS A 15 -10.81 -11.39 -1.64
C LYS A 15 -10.94 -10.08 -0.90
N THR A 16 -10.74 -8.98 -1.62
CA THR A 16 -10.93 -7.64 -1.08
C THR A 16 -12.42 -7.40 -0.84
N ASP A 17 -12.77 -6.85 0.33
CA ASP A 17 -14.12 -6.38 0.61
C ASP A 17 -14.48 -5.30 -0.42
N PRO A 18 -15.66 -5.36 -1.06
CA PRO A 18 -16.07 -4.34 -2.04
C PRO A 18 -16.04 -2.91 -1.53
N LYS A 19 -16.06 -2.72 -0.21
CA LYS A 19 -15.97 -1.38 0.41
C LYS A 19 -14.54 -0.93 0.64
N VAL A 20 -13.55 -1.78 0.38
CA VAL A 20 -12.13 -1.49 0.61
C VAL A 20 -11.43 -1.44 -0.74
N ASP A 21 -11.01 -0.24 -1.13
CA ASP A 21 -10.45 0.02 -2.46
C ASP A 21 -8.93 0.05 -2.43
N TYR A 22 -8.30 -1.14 -2.32
CA TYR A 22 -6.87 -1.31 -2.53
C TYR A 22 -6.64 -1.79 -3.97
N ILE A 23 -5.74 -1.11 -4.67
CA ILE A 23 -5.44 -1.43 -6.06
C ILE A 23 -4.32 -2.47 -6.15
N PHE A 24 -4.64 -3.62 -6.75
CA PHE A 24 -3.66 -4.65 -7.08
C PHE A 24 -3.54 -4.75 -8.60
N LYS A 25 -2.30 -4.72 -9.09
CA LYS A 25 -2.04 -4.96 -10.52
C LYS A 25 -1.79 -6.44 -10.74
N ASP A 26 -2.39 -6.99 -11.77
CA ASP A 26 -2.29 -8.41 -12.07
C ASP A 26 -0.86 -8.89 -12.34
N ASN A 27 -0.04 -8.01 -12.93
CA ASN A 27 1.34 -8.33 -13.29
C ASN A 27 2.36 -7.96 -12.20
N GLU A 28 1.90 -7.51 -11.03
CA GLU A 28 2.79 -7.15 -9.95
C GLU A 28 3.33 -8.38 -9.24
N SER A 29 4.60 -8.38 -8.85
CA SER A 29 5.18 -9.50 -8.12
C SER A 29 4.51 -9.68 -6.76
N GLY A 30 4.45 -10.92 -6.27
CA GLY A 30 3.87 -11.19 -4.95
C GLY A 30 4.55 -10.41 -3.83
N ALA A 31 5.85 -10.21 -3.92
CA ALA A 31 6.61 -9.48 -2.91
C ALA A 31 6.16 -8.03 -2.81
N SER A 32 6.01 -7.34 -3.93
CA SER A 32 5.63 -5.92 -3.92
C SER A 32 4.16 -5.67 -3.56
N ARG A 33 3.35 -6.70 -3.49
CA ARG A 33 1.94 -6.61 -3.09
C ARG A 33 1.70 -6.88 -1.60
N GLY A 34 2.74 -7.33 -0.90
CA GLY A 34 2.60 -7.80 0.48
C GLY A 34 2.01 -6.75 1.43
N LEU A 35 2.45 -5.51 1.31
CA LEU A 35 1.97 -4.42 2.17
C LEU A 35 0.46 -4.20 2.00
N LEU A 36 -0.03 -4.08 0.77
CA LEU A 36 -1.46 -3.84 0.54
C LEU A 36 -2.31 -5.04 0.96
N CYS A 37 -1.81 -6.26 0.76
CA CYS A 37 -2.50 -7.46 1.23
C CYS A 37 -2.61 -7.46 2.76
N ALA A 38 -1.56 -7.06 3.46
CA ALA A 38 -1.56 -6.99 4.93
C ALA A 38 -2.57 -5.94 5.43
N LEU A 39 -2.66 -4.80 4.77
CA LEU A 39 -3.64 -3.77 5.12
C LEU A 39 -5.08 -4.25 4.89
N ASP A 40 -5.31 -5.00 3.82
CA ASP A 40 -6.63 -5.57 3.55
C ASP A 40 -7.03 -6.58 4.62
N ILE A 41 -6.09 -7.43 5.04
CA ILE A 41 -6.32 -8.39 6.14
C ILE A 41 -6.67 -7.64 7.43
N TYR A 42 -5.94 -6.58 7.73
CA TYR A 42 -6.21 -5.76 8.92
C TYR A 42 -7.65 -5.23 8.90
N ASN A 43 -8.08 -4.67 7.78
CA ASN A 43 -9.45 -4.17 7.63
C ASN A 43 -10.49 -5.27 7.90
N LYS A 44 -10.26 -6.45 7.36
CA LYS A 44 -11.19 -7.57 7.52
C LYS A 44 -11.26 -8.10 8.95
N ILE A 45 -10.12 -8.17 9.63
CA ILE A 45 -10.06 -8.68 11.01
C ILE A 45 -10.65 -7.67 11.99
N THR A 46 -10.31 -6.39 11.85
CA THR A 46 -10.71 -5.35 12.80
C THR A 46 -12.05 -4.70 12.45
N LYS A 47 -12.53 -4.90 11.22
CA LYS A 47 -13.70 -4.23 10.65
C LYS A 47 -13.55 -2.70 10.65
N PHE A 48 -12.31 -2.21 10.64
CA PHE A 48 -11.99 -0.81 10.55
C PHE A 48 -11.60 -0.47 9.10
N ASP A 49 -12.27 0.51 8.50
CA ASP A 49 -11.97 0.92 7.13
C ASP A 49 -10.86 1.96 7.12
N LEU A 50 -9.64 1.51 6.84
CA LEU A 50 -8.47 2.40 6.72
C LEU A 50 -8.54 3.31 5.50
N THR A 51 -9.33 2.97 4.49
CA THR A 51 -9.44 3.78 3.28
C THR A 51 -10.29 5.04 3.47
N LYS A 52 -11.20 5.00 4.42
CA LYS A 52 -12.15 6.12 4.69
C LYS A 52 -12.89 6.57 3.44
N GLY A 53 -13.19 5.63 2.55
CA GLY A 53 -13.91 5.90 1.32
C GLY A 53 -13.04 6.32 0.14
N ASP A 54 -11.73 6.46 0.33
CA ASP A 54 -10.81 6.82 -0.74
C ASP A 54 -10.20 5.59 -1.39
N ILE A 55 -9.74 5.74 -2.63
CA ILE A 55 -8.94 4.73 -3.32
C ILE A 55 -7.51 4.86 -2.83
N ILE A 56 -6.97 3.80 -2.24
CA ILE A 56 -5.59 3.73 -1.79
C ILE A 56 -4.79 2.83 -2.71
N SER A 57 -3.69 3.35 -3.20
CA SER A 57 -2.71 2.57 -3.94
C SER A 57 -1.40 2.57 -3.17
N GLY A 58 -0.51 1.70 -3.54
CA GLY A 58 0.79 1.65 -2.90
C GLY A 58 1.56 0.43 -3.33
N THR A 59 2.75 0.33 -2.80
CA THR A 59 3.64 -0.78 -3.09
C THR A 59 4.58 -0.98 -1.91
N GLY A 60 5.07 -2.18 -1.77
CA GLY A 60 6.02 -2.53 -0.72
C GLY A 60 5.96 -4.01 -0.42
N SER A 61 7.13 -4.60 -0.23
CA SER A 61 7.20 -5.92 0.36
C SER A 61 7.04 -5.81 1.87
N ILE A 62 6.70 -6.90 2.52
CA ILE A 62 6.60 -6.94 3.97
C ILE A 62 7.22 -8.25 4.46
N ASP A 63 8.01 -8.19 5.52
CA ASP A 63 8.61 -9.37 6.12
C ASP A 63 7.73 -9.88 7.28
N ASP A 64 8.18 -10.96 7.93
CA ASP A 64 7.47 -11.59 9.04
C ASP A 64 7.41 -10.73 10.31
N LYS A 65 8.21 -9.67 10.38
CA LYS A 65 8.23 -8.71 11.48
C LYS A 65 7.42 -7.45 11.17
N GLY A 66 6.84 -7.37 9.98
CA GLY A 66 6.07 -6.20 9.57
C GLY A 66 6.93 -5.06 9.02
N VAL A 67 8.19 -5.32 8.69
CA VAL A 67 9.08 -4.30 8.10
C VAL A 67 8.84 -4.23 6.60
N VAL A 68 8.65 -3.01 6.10
CA VAL A 68 8.39 -2.75 4.68
C VAL A 68 9.71 -2.63 3.94
N GLY A 69 9.86 -3.38 2.86
CA GLY A 69 11.06 -3.37 2.04
C GLY A 69 10.90 -2.54 0.76
N SER A 70 12.04 -2.09 0.25
CA SER A 70 12.10 -1.29 -0.99
C SER A 70 11.64 -2.07 -2.22
N ILE A 71 11.25 -1.31 -3.24
CA ILE A 71 10.77 -1.86 -4.51
C ILE A 71 11.38 -1.11 -5.68
N ASP A 72 11.20 -1.66 -6.88
CA ASP A 72 11.59 -1.01 -8.11
C ASP A 72 10.38 -0.40 -8.83
N GLY A 73 10.63 0.59 -9.70
CA GLY A 73 9.61 1.12 -10.58
C GLY A 73 8.60 2.05 -9.94
N VAL A 74 9.00 2.77 -8.89
CA VAL A 74 8.13 3.74 -8.18
C VAL A 74 7.51 4.74 -9.15
N LYS A 75 8.28 5.28 -10.08
CA LYS A 75 7.79 6.25 -11.08
C LYS A 75 6.56 5.74 -11.81
N TYR A 76 6.61 4.51 -12.28
CA TYR A 76 5.51 3.93 -13.07
C TYR A 76 4.33 3.53 -12.19
N LYS A 77 4.61 3.08 -10.98
CA LYS A 77 3.56 2.69 -10.03
C LYS A 77 2.78 3.90 -9.53
N LEU A 78 3.48 4.99 -9.25
CA LEU A 78 2.84 6.25 -8.86
C LEU A 78 1.98 6.81 -10.01
N ALA A 79 2.51 6.84 -11.22
CA ALA A 79 1.75 7.28 -12.40
C ALA A 79 0.48 6.44 -12.60
N GLY A 80 0.58 5.13 -12.42
CA GLY A 80 -0.58 4.25 -12.50
C GLY A 80 -1.62 4.52 -11.41
N ALA A 81 -1.17 4.81 -10.20
CA ALA A 81 -2.06 5.16 -9.10
C ALA A 81 -2.85 6.44 -9.39
N VAL A 82 -2.16 7.46 -9.87
CA VAL A 82 -2.79 8.73 -10.27
C VAL A 82 -3.82 8.50 -11.38
N LYS A 83 -3.47 7.70 -12.36
CA LYS A 83 -4.36 7.37 -13.48
C LYS A 83 -5.64 6.67 -13.03
N ARG A 84 -5.57 5.91 -11.94
CA ARG A 84 -6.72 5.21 -11.36
C ARG A 84 -7.45 6.05 -10.31
N HIS A 85 -7.12 7.33 -10.20
CA HIS A 85 -7.75 8.27 -9.25
C HIS A 85 -7.53 7.91 -7.78
N ALA A 86 -6.40 7.29 -7.45
CA ALA A 86 -6.04 7.06 -6.07
C ALA A 86 -5.80 8.39 -5.35
N LYS A 87 -6.24 8.48 -4.11
CA LYS A 87 -6.03 9.66 -3.26
C LYS A 87 -4.77 9.53 -2.44
N VAL A 88 -4.31 8.31 -2.22
CA VAL A 88 -3.15 7.99 -1.40
C VAL A 88 -2.27 6.99 -2.13
N PHE A 89 -0.96 7.22 -2.09
CA PHE A 89 0.04 6.27 -2.56
C PHE A 89 1.01 5.96 -1.42
N ILE A 90 1.02 4.71 -1.00
CA ILE A 90 1.89 4.25 0.09
C ILE A 90 3.17 3.68 -0.54
N VAL A 91 4.32 4.14 -0.07
CA VAL A 91 5.61 3.79 -0.65
C VAL A 91 6.64 3.51 0.44
N PRO A 92 7.54 2.52 0.25
CA PRO A 92 8.58 2.24 1.24
C PRO A 92 9.48 3.44 1.51
N THR A 93 10.05 3.50 2.71
CA THR A 93 10.95 4.58 3.12
C THR A 93 12.07 4.82 2.11
N ASP A 94 12.69 3.75 1.60
CA ASP A 94 13.80 3.86 0.65
C ASP A 94 13.38 4.47 -0.69
N ASN A 95 12.10 4.43 -1.00
CA ASN A 95 11.55 4.95 -2.26
C ASN A 95 10.79 6.27 -2.07
N TYR A 96 10.71 6.77 -0.83
CA TYR A 96 9.87 7.92 -0.51
C TYR A 96 10.32 9.20 -1.22
N LYS A 97 11.62 9.47 -1.23
CA LYS A 97 12.18 10.66 -1.90
C LYS A 97 11.90 10.64 -3.39
N GLU A 98 12.05 9.47 -4.02
CA GLU A 98 11.75 9.31 -5.44
C GLU A 98 10.26 9.58 -5.73
N ALA A 99 9.38 9.06 -4.89
CA ALA A 99 7.95 9.30 -5.04
C ALA A 99 7.59 10.79 -4.92
N LEU A 100 8.18 11.48 -3.94
CA LEU A 100 7.97 12.93 -3.79
C LEU A 100 8.49 13.70 -4.99
N TYR A 101 9.66 13.34 -5.50
CA TYR A 101 10.23 13.98 -6.69
C TYR A 101 9.30 13.84 -7.90
N GLU A 102 8.80 12.63 -8.14
CA GLU A 102 7.89 12.38 -9.26
C GLU A 102 6.56 13.09 -9.09
N LYS A 103 6.04 13.15 -7.86
CA LYS A 103 4.82 13.90 -7.57
C LYS A 103 4.97 15.38 -7.91
N GLU A 104 6.06 16.01 -7.48
CA GLU A 104 6.32 17.43 -7.75
C GLU A 104 6.56 17.67 -9.24
N LYS A 105 7.37 16.83 -9.88
CA LYS A 105 7.71 16.95 -11.29
C LYS A 105 6.48 16.96 -12.19
N HIS A 106 5.50 16.12 -11.88
CA HIS A 106 4.28 15.96 -12.68
C HIS A 106 3.08 16.69 -12.10
N ASN A 107 3.25 17.37 -10.98
CA ASN A 107 2.18 18.07 -10.26
C ASN A 107 0.98 17.15 -9.97
N TYR A 108 1.25 15.94 -9.51
CA TYR A 108 0.21 14.97 -9.17
C TYR A 108 -0.56 15.39 -7.91
N ASP A 109 -1.88 15.29 -7.97
CA ASP A 109 -2.76 15.52 -6.81
C ASP A 109 -3.00 14.19 -6.08
N ILE A 110 -2.05 13.80 -5.26
CA ILE A 110 -2.08 12.56 -4.51
C ILE A 110 -1.26 12.71 -3.23
N GLU A 111 -1.74 12.13 -2.14
CA GLU A 111 -0.97 12.11 -0.89
C GLU A 111 0.04 10.95 -0.92
N ILE A 112 1.28 11.22 -0.57
CA ILE A 112 2.33 10.18 -0.48
C ILE A 112 2.52 9.84 1.00
N ILE A 113 2.36 8.58 1.35
CA ILE A 113 2.59 8.08 2.71
C ILE A 113 3.83 7.20 2.72
N GLU A 114 4.78 7.55 3.57
CA GLU A 114 5.99 6.76 3.79
C GLU A 114 5.67 5.53 4.63
N ALA A 115 6.15 4.37 4.21
CA ALA A 115 5.93 3.10 4.87
C ALA A 115 7.24 2.49 5.34
N ASP A 116 7.48 2.49 6.63
CA ASP A 116 8.62 1.80 7.25
C ASP A 116 8.19 0.46 7.86
N THR A 117 7.09 0.45 8.62
CA THR A 117 6.51 -0.77 9.18
C THR A 117 5.00 -0.78 8.95
N LEU A 118 4.42 -1.98 8.96
CA LEU A 118 2.97 -2.14 8.85
C LEU A 118 2.25 -1.37 9.96
N HIS A 119 2.75 -1.45 11.18
CA HIS A 119 2.15 -0.74 12.33
C HIS A 119 2.08 0.76 12.07
N ASN A 120 3.19 1.36 11.65
CA ASN A 120 3.24 2.81 11.41
C ASN A 120 2.35 3.24 10.26
N VAL A 121 2.26 2.43 9.20
CA VAL A 121 1.33 2.71 8.09
C VAL A 121 -0.11 2.72 8.57
N ILE A 122 -0.49 1.74 9.38
CA ILE A 122 -1.84 1.66 9.94
C ILE A 122 -2.15 2.91 10.76
N GLU A 123 -1.22 3.32 11.63
CA GLU A 123 -1.40 4.51 12.45
C GLU A 123 -1.52 5.79 11.60
N LYS A 124 -0.71 5.92 10.56
CA LYS A 124 -0.80 7.05 9.63
C LYS A 124 -2.13 7.09 8.89
N LEU A 125 -2.63 5.94 8.46
CA LEU A 125 -3.93 5.87 7.78
C LEU A 125 -5.08 6.19 8.73
N LYS A 126 -5.01 5.76 9.98
CA LYS A 126 -6.02 6.11 10.99
C LYS A 126 -6.05 7.60 11.29
N ALA A 127 -4.91 8.26 11.23
CA ALA A 127 -4.77 9.67 11.56
C ALA A 127 -5.25 10.63 10.47
N ARG A 128 -5.53 10.13 9.28
CA ARG A 128 -6.00 10.95 8.16
C ARG A 128 -7.35 11.58 8.45
#